data_1dc3f2bf8d3ed4a278feca9000fb2af4
#
_entry.id   1dc3f2bf8d3ed4a278feca9000fb2af4
#
_cell.length_a   1.000
_cell.length_b   1.000
_cell.length_c   1.000
_cell.angle_alpha   90.00
_cell.angle_beta   90.00
_cell.angle_gamma   90.00
#
_symmetry.space_group_name_H-M   'P 1'
#
loop_
_entity.id
_entity.type
_entity.pdbx_description
1 polymer ?
#
loop_
_entity_poly.entity_id
_entity_poly.type
_entity_poly.pdbx_seq_one_letter_code
_entity_poly.pdbx_strand_id
1 'polypeptide(L)'
;MMSGRPKQPKYARNKNILVIGGSGSGKTRFFVKPNLMQMHSSYVVTDPKGTVLVECGKMLSKNDYRIKVLNTINFAKSMHYNPFAYIRSEKDILKLVNTIIVNTKGEGQQASEDFWVKAEKLYYTALIAYIWYEAPEEEQNFSMLICLLYTSPSPR
;
A
#
# COMPACT_ATOMS: atom_id res chain seq x y z
N MET A 1 -12.48 -3.52 -26.38
CA MET A 1 -12.30 -2.21 -25.71
C MET A 1 -13.32 -2.04 -24.61
N MET A 2 -12.90 -1.72 -23.40
CA MET A 2 -13.86 -1.38 -22.34
C MET A 2 -14.41 0.02 -22.62
N SER A 3 -15.73 0.14 -22.79
CA SER A 3 -16.37 1.44 -22.98
C SER A 3 -16.18 2.35 -21.77
N GLY A 4 -16.11 3.65 -22.02
CA GLY A 4 -15.96 4.66 -20.99
C GLY A 4 -17.02 4.60 -19.89
N ARG A 5 -16.89 5.47 -18.88
CA ARG A 5 -17.86 5.59 -17.78
C ARG A 5 -19.24 5.97 -18.32
N PRO A 6 -20.33 5.32 -17.87
CA PRO A 6 -21.66 5.77 -18.21
C PRO A 6 -21.88 7.19 -17.71
N LYS A 7 -22.69 8.00 -18.42
CA LYS A 7 -22.99 9.40 -18.05
C LYS A 7 -23.58 9.51 -16.63
N GLN A 8 -24.29 8.49 -16.18
CA GLN A 8 -24.86 8.43 -14.82
C GLN A 8 -24.19 7.33 -14.00
N PRO A 9 -23.51 7.66 -12.88
CA PRO A 9 -22.77 6.67 -12.04
C PRO A 9 -23.64 5.53 -11.53
N LYS A 10 -24.93 5.76 -11.28
CA LYS A 10 -25.87 4.72 -10.81
C LYS A 10 -26.04 3.54 -11.77
N TYR A 11 -25.73 3.72 -13.03
CA TYR A 11 -25.76 2.65 -14.06
C TYR A 11 -24.40 2.01 -14.31
N ALA A 12 -23.35 2.42 -13.57
CA ALA A 12 -22.04 1.82 -13.68
C ALA A 12 -22.08 0.38 -13.17
N ARG A 13 -21.97 -0.57 -14.08
CA ARG A 13 -21.85 -2.00 -13.75
C ARG A 13 -20.43 -2.30 -13.28
N ASN A 14 -20.30 -3.38 -12.47
CA ASN A 14 -18.99 -3.93 -12.14
C ASN A 14 -18.25 -4.32 -13.43
N LYS A 15 -16.99 -3.87 -13.54
CA LYS A 15 -16.14 -4.12 -14.70
C LYS A 15 -15.06 -5.16 -14.42
N ASN A 16 -15.27 -6.03 -13.44
CA ASN A 16 -14.34 -7.12 -13.17
C ASN A 16 -14.29 -8.08 -14.35
N ILE A 17 -13.08 -8.34 -14.86
CA ILE A 17 -12.84 -9.22 -15.98
C ILE A 17 -11.90 -10.32 -15.54
N LEU A 18 -12.32 -11.56 -15.74
CA LEU A 18 -11.47 -12.74 -15.56
C LEU A 18 -10.90 -13.15 -16.91
N VAL A 19 -9.57 -13.10 -17.03
CA VAL A 19 -8.85 -13.54 -18.24
C VAL A 19 -8.13 -14.85 -17.94
N ILE A 20 -8.56 -15.93 -18.56
CA ILE A 20 -8.00 -17.28 -18.38
C ILE A 20 -7.12 -17.62 -19.57
N GLY A 21 -5.96 -18.20 -19.30
CA GLY A 21 -5.04 -18.69 -20.32
C GLY A 21 -3.78 -19.26 -19.71
N GLY A 22 -3.15 -20.23 -20.36
CA GLY A 22 -1.90 -20.86 -19.95
C GLY A 22 -0.70 -19.92 -19.95
N SER A 23 0.46 -20.42 -19.54
CA SER A 23 1.72 -19.67 -19.67
C SER A 23 2.00 -19.40 -21.15
N GLY A 24 2.48 -18.20 -21.49
CA GLY A 24 2.76 -17.81 -22.87
C GLY A 24 1.55 -17.44 -23.73
N SER A 25 0.30 -17.56 -23.25
CA SER A 25 -0.91 -17.24 -24.03
C SER A 25 -1.09 -15.75 -24.36
N GLY A 26 -0.15 -14.90 -23.96
CA GLY A 26 -0.16 -13.48 -24.30
C GLY A 26 -1.10 -12.61 -23.45
N LYS A 27 -1.60 -13.08 -22.30
CA LYS A 27 -2.48 -12.30 -21.40
C LYS A 27 -1.97 -10.88 -21.15
N THR A 28 -0.69 -10.76 -20.79
CA THR A 28 -0.06 -9.46 -20.54
C THR A 28 0.00 -8.62 -21.82
N ARG A 29 0.39 -9.23 -22.95
CA ARG A 29 0.57 -8.54 -24.22
C ARG A 29 -0.74 -8.06 -24.84
N PHE A 30 -1.77 -8.91 -24.83
CA PHE A 30 -3.01 -8.64 -25.56
C PHE A 30 -4.12 -8.06 -24.69
N PHE A 31 -4.01 -8.16 -23.36
CA PHE A 31 -5.02 -7.61 -22.47
C PHE A 31 -4.46 -6.51 -21.56
N VAL A 32 -3.42 -6.78 -20.75
CA VAL A 32 -2.94 -5.81 -19.73
C VAL A 32 -2.36 -4.56 -20.40
N LYS A 33 -1.40 -4.72 -21.31
CA LYS A 33 -0.73 -3.58 -21.96
C LYS A 33 -1.68 -2.70 -22.77
N PRO A 34 -2.58 -3.23 -23.64
CA PRO A 34 -3.54 -2.40 -24.37
C PRO A 34 -4.49 -1.61 -23.46
N ASN A 35 -4.88 -2.18 -22.30
CA ASN A 35 -5.69 -1.45 -21.34
C ASN A 35 -4.91 -0.32 -20.64
N LEU A 36 -3.63 -0.52 -20.31
CA LEU A 36 -2.77 0.53 -19.79
C LEU A 36 -2.53 1.65 -20.80
N MET A 37 -2.38 1.29 -22.08
CA MET A 37 -2.19 2.26 -23.17
C MET A 37 -3.40 3.15 -23.43
N GLN A 38 -4.59 2.80 -22.93
CA GLN A 38 -5.76 3.68 -23.02
C GLN A 38 -5.66 4.91 -22.11
N MET A 39 -4.82 4.89 -21.08
CA MET A 39 -4.51 6.02 -20.20
C MET A 39 -5.74 6.81 -19.71
N HIS A 40 -6.83 6.13 -19.37
CA HIS A 40 -8.10 6.77 -19.00
C HIS A 40 -8.38 6.82 -17.51
N SER A 41 -7.52 6.21 -16.67
CA SER A 41 -7.70 6.15 -15.21
C SER A 41 -6.37 5.87 -14.50
N SER A 42 -6.37 5.90 -13.17
CA SER A 42 -5.27 5.40 -12.36
C SER A 42 -5.26 3.87 -12.36
N TYR A 43 -4.08 3.28 -12.33
CA TYR A 43 -3.90 1.83 -12.40
C TYR A 43 -3.08 1.32 -11.22
N VAL A 44 -3.46 0.17 -10.71
CA VAL A 44 -2.62 -0.65 -9.82
C VAL A 44 -2.34 -1.95 -10.54
N VAL A 45 -1.05 -2.27 -10.74
CA VAL A 45 -0.63 -3.42 -11.54
C VAL A 45 0.33 -4.28 -10.74
N THR A 46 0.03 -5.57 -10.63
CA THR A 46 0.99 -6.56 -10.14
C THR A 46 1.81 -7.08 -11.31
N ASP A 47 3.13 -6.87 -11.26
CA ASP A 47 4.06 -7.23 -12.34
C ASP A 47 5.22 -8.08 -11.80
N PRO A 48 5.02 -9.39 -11.60
CA PRO A 48 6.03 -10.27 -11.01
C PRO A 48 7.34 -10.35 -11.81
N LYS A 49 7.29 -10.04 -13.09
CA LYS A 49 8.45 -10.08 -13.99
C LYS A 49 9.07 -8.70 -14.26
N GLY A 50 8.42 -7.61 -13.85
CA GLY A 50 8.86 -6.25 -14.13
C GLY A 50 8.71 -5.80 -15.60
N THR A 51 8.15 -6.63 -16.46
CA THR A 51 8.08 -6.37 -17.91
C THR A 51 7.10 -5.27 -18.27
N VAL A 52 6.02 -5.11 -17.54
CA VAL A 52 5.01 -4.07 -17.79
C VAL A 52 5.59 -2.70 -17.49
N LEU A 53 6.33 -2.57 -16.38
CA LEU A 53 7.00 -1.32 -16.01
C LEU A 53 8.04 -0.92 -17.06
N VAL A 54 8.88 -1.85 -17.51
CA VAL A 54 9.94 -1.57 -18.49
C VAL A 54 9.35 -1.14 -19.84
N GLU A 55 8.31 -1.81 -20.30
CA GLU A 55 7.75 -1.55 -21.63
C GLU A 55 6.77 -0.38 -21.66
N CYS A 56 5.94 -0.20 -20.61
CA CYS A 56 4.89 0.82 -20.59
C CYS A 56 5.25 2.05 -19.75
N GLY A 57 6.22 1.95 -18.85
CA GLY A 57 6.52 3.02 -17.87
C GLY A 57 6.92 4.33 -18.53
N LYS A 58 7.82 4.29 -19.51
CA LYS A 58 8.25 5.52 -20.22
C LYS A 58 7.11 6.22 -20.94
N MET A 59 6.19 5.46 -21.53
CA MET A 59 5.00 5.99 -22.20
C MET A 59 4.05 6.66 -21.18
N LEU A 60 3.77 5.98 -20.08
CA LEU A 60 2.92 6.52 -19.02
C LEU A 60 3.51 7.79 -18.39
N SER A 61 4.83 7.81 -18.11
CA SER A 61 5.52 8.99 -17.59
C SER A 61 5.47 10.18 -18.53
N LYS A 62 5.55 9.96 -19.86
CA LYS A 62 5.41 11.03 -20.87
C LYS A 62 3.98 11.61 -20.95
N ASN A 63 2.98 10.89 -20.45
CA ASN A 63 1.58 11.31 -20.43
C ASN A 63 1.14 11.68 -19.00
N ASP A 64 2.03 12.28 -18.23
CA ASP A 64 1.79 12.85 -16.89
C ASP A 64 1.35 11.84 -15.81
N TYR A 65 1.58 10.55 -16.02
CA TYR A 65 1.34 9.55 -14.98
C TYR A 65 2.46 9.54 -13.94
N ARG A 66 2.11 9.70 -12.68
CA ARG A 66 3.02 9.50 -11.56
C ARG A 66 3.15 8.00 -11.29
N ILE A 67 4.29 7.42 -11.64
CA ILE A 67 4.57 5.99 -11.43
C ILE A 67 5.17 5.80 -10.04
N LYS A 68 4.56 4.90 -9.25
CA LYS A 68 5.11 4.43 -7.97
C LYS A 68 5.37 2.94 -8.06
N VAL A 69 6.57 2.53 -7.63
CA VAL A 69 7.01 1.13 -7.72
C VAL A 69 7.30 0.61 -6.32
N LEU A 70 6.63 -0.48 -5.94
CA LEU A 70 6.97 -1.27 -4.77
C LEU A 70 7.66 -2.55 -5.24
N ASN A 71 8.97 -2.65 -5.02
CA ASN A 71 9.75 -3.81 -5.41
C ASN A 71 10.07 -4.66 -4.18
N THR A 72 9.40 -5.79 -4.05
CA THR A 72 9.56 -6.72 -2.92
C THR A 72 10.74 -7.70 -3.10
N ILE A 73 11.31 -7.78 -4.31
CA ILE A 73 12.47 -8.62 -4.61
C ILE A 73 13.77 -7.88 -4.30
N ASN A 74 13.83 -6.58 -4.66
CA ASN A 74 14.98 -5.74 -4.41
C ASN A 74 14.50 -4.39 -3.84
N PHE A 75 14.52 -4.27 -2.52
CA PHE A 75 14.08 -3.07 -1.82
C PHE A 75 14.90 -1.82 -2.16
N ALA A 76 16.16 -1.95 -2.55
CA ALA A 76 16.97 -0.82 -3.00
C ALA A 76 16.42 -0.15 -4.27
N LYS A 77 15.63 -0.88 -5.08
CA LYS A 77 14.93 -0.37 -6.27
C LYS A 77 13.47 -0.02 -6.01
N SER A 78 13.02 -0.12 -4.77
CA SER A 78 11.66 0.23 -4.37
C SER A 78 11.56 1.70 -4.00
N MET A 79 10.42 2.30 -4.25
CA MET A 79 10.12 3.62 -3.72
C MET A 79 9.81 3.54 -2.23
N HIS A 80 10.22 4.55 -1.49
CA HIS A 80 9.91 4.68 -0.07
C HIS A 80 8.44 5.03 0.14
N TYR A 81 7.86 4.45 1.19
CA TYR A 81 6.51 4.73 1.62
C TYR A 81 6.51 5.10 3.11
N ASN A 82 6.05 6.29 3.42
CA ASN A 82 5.87 6.74 4.80
C ASN A 82 4.36 6.78 5.11
N PRO A 83 3.83 5.87 5.93
CA PRO A 83 2.41 5.86 6.28
C PRO A 83 1.98 7.06 7.11
N PHE A 84 2.88 7.71 7.87
CA PHE A 84 2.56 8.91 8.64
C PHE A 84 2.05 10.06 7.75
N ALA A 85 2.56 10.20 6.54
CA ALA A 85 2.09 11.20 5.57
C ALA A 85 0.61 11.05 5.16
N TYR A 86 -0.03 9.94 5.50
CA TYR A 86 -1.42 9.65 5.19
C TYR A 86 -2.34 9.72 6.42
N ILE A 87 -1.81 10.00 7.61
CA ILE A 87 -2.60 10.22 8.82
C ILE A 87 -3.23 11.62 8.74
N ARG A 88 -4.55 11.66 8.77
CA ARG A 88 -5.33 12.91 8.75
C ARG A 88 -6.21 13.06 9.98
N SER A 89 -6.40 11.99 10.73
CA SER A 89 -7.27 11.94 11.90
C SER A 89 -6.80 10.86 12.87
N GLU A 90 -7.22 10.96 14.12
CA GLU A 90 -6.95 9.93 15.15
C GLU A 90 -7.43 8.54 14.73
N LYS A 91 -8.51 8.47 13.94
CA LYS A 91 -9.00 7.19 13.39
C LYS A 91 -8.00 6.52 12.47
N ASP A 92 -7.17 7.29 11.78
CA ASP A 92 -6.15 6.75 10.87
C ASP A 92 -4.96 6.22 11.65
N ILE A 93 -4.65 6.79 12.83
CA ILE A 93 -3.68 6.23 13.79
C ILE A 93 -4.11 4.82 14.21
N LEU A 94 -5.37 4.66 14.62
CA LEU A 94 -5.90 3.34 15.01
C LEU A 94 -5.87 2.33 13.86
N LYS A 95 -6.15 2.77 12.62
CA LYS A 95 -6.03 1.92 11.42
C LYS A 95 -4.59 1.49 11.19
N LEU A 96 -3.63 2.42 11.30
CA LEU A 96 -2.22 2.12 11.13
C LEU A 96 -1.75 1.10 12.17
N VAL A 97 -2.06 1.32 13.45
CA VAL A 97 -1.73 0.39 14.52
C VAL A 97 -2.33 -1.00 14.28
N ASN A 98 -3.62 -1.08 13.94
CA ASN A 98 -4.24 -2.36 13.63
C ASN A 98 -3.57 -3.06 12.45
N THR A 99 -3.19 -2.31 11.41
CA THR A 99 -2.50 -2.87 10.24
C THR A 99 -1.13 -3.43 10.63
N ILE A 100 -0.37 -2.73 11.46
CA ILE A 100 0.93 -3.21 11.97
C ILE A 100 0.74 -4.52 12.74
N ILE A 101 -0.16 -4.55 13.71
CA ILE A 101 -0.39 -5.71 14.56
C ILE A 101 -0.86 -6.93 13.76
N VAL A 102 -1.82 -6.74 12.84
CA VAL A 102 -2.34 -7.84 12.02
C VAL A 102 -1.27 -8.41 11.09
N ASN A 103 -0.42 -7.56 10.51
CA ASN A 103 0.60 -8.01 9.56
C ASN A 103 1.88 -8.54 10.24
N THR A 104 2.11 -8.22 11.51
CA THR A 104 3.25 -8.76 12.28
C THR A 104 2.94 -10.09 12.97
N LYS A 105 1.66 -10.41 13.17
CA LYS A 105 1.25 -11.72 13.65
C LYS A 105 1.27 -12.71 12.50
N GLY A 106 2.08 -13.78 12.64
CA GLY A 106 2.15 -14.86 11.63
C GLY A 106 0.80 -15.55 11.43
N GLU A 107 0.61 -16.11 10.24
CA GLU A 107 -0.54 -16.95 9.91
C GLU A 107 -0.62 -18.14 10.90
N GLY A 108 -1.67 -18.20 11.69
CA GLY A 108 -1.95 -19.32 12.61
C GLY A 108 -2.27 -18.98 14.04
N GLN A 109 -2.00 -17.79 14.50
CA GLN A 109 -2.53 -17.34 15.79
C GLN A 109 -3.83 -16.56 15.56
N GLN A 110 -4.96 -17.25 15.60
CA GLN A 110 -6.22 -16.62 16.00
C GLN A 110 -5.96 -16.06 17.41
N ALA A 111 -5.60 -14.79 17.45
CA ALA A 111 -5.41 -14.12 18.71
C ALA A 111 -6.77 -14.09 19.42
N SER A 112 -6.92 -14.93 20.41
CA SER A 112 -7.72 -14.52 21.54
C SER A 112 -7.28 -13.08 21.85
N GLU A 113 -8.22 -12.17 22.08
CA GLU A 113 -7.91 -10.79 22.49
C GLU A 113 -7.25 -10.85 23.87
N ASP A 114 -6.00 -11.30 23.88
CA ASP A 114 -5.21 -11.45 25.08
C ASP A 114 -4.83 -10.08 25.61
N PHE A 115 -4.71 -9.95 26.89
CA PHE A 115 -4.29 -8.73 27.59
C PHE A 115 -3.05 -8.09 26.91
N TRP A 116 -2.08 -8.90 26.54
CA TRP A 116 -0.84 -8.45 25.91
C TRP A 116 -1.07 -7.77 24.57
N VAL A 117 -1.98 -8.27 23.75
CA VAL A 117 -2.34 -7.65 22.47
C VAL A 117 -3.01 -6.31 22.66
N LYS A 118 -3.86 -6.19 23.67
CA LYS A 118 -4.51 -4.92 24.01
C LYS A 118 -3.51 -3.90 24.52
N ALA A 119 -2.57 -4.34 25.37
CA ALA A 119 -1.50 -3.49 25.89
C ALA A 119 -0.56 -3.02 24.76
N GLU A 120 -0.14 -3.92 23.88
CA GLU A 120 0.68 -3.61 22.70
C GLU A 120 -0.02 -2.58 21.80
N LYS A 121 -1.30 -2.79 21.52
CA LYS A 121 -2.09 -1.87 20.71
C LYS A 121 -2.18 -0.48 21.33
N LEU A 122 -2.41 -0.41 22.62
CA LEU A 122 -2.47 0.86 23.36
C LEU A 122 -1.12 1.59 23.31
N TYR A 123 -0.03 0.85 23.51
CA TYR A 123 1.33 1.38 23.49
C TYR A 123 1.71 1.94 22.12
N TYR A 124 1.50 1.18 21.04
CA TYR A 124 1.73 1.69 19.69
C TYR A 124 0.84 2.89 19.34
N THR A 125 -0.40 2.89 19.82
CA THR A 125 -1.30 4.02 19.60
C THR A 125 -0.77 5.28 20.28
N ALA A 126 -0.30 5.17 21.50
CA ALA A 126 0.27 6.30 22.26
C ALA A 126 1.53 6.85 21.58
N LEU A 127 2.47 5.98 21.18
CA LEU A 127 3.70 6.39 20.51
C LEU A 127 3.46 7.03 19.15
N ILE A 128 2.60 6.44 18.31
CA ILE A 128 2.29 6.98 16.99
C ILE A 128 1.54 8.30 17.11
N ALA A 129 0.61 8.41 18.07
CA ALA A 129 -0.07 9.67 18.35
C ALA A 129 0.92 10.75 18.81
N TYR A 130 1.82 10.41 19.72
CA TYR A 130 2.86 11.33 20.20
C TYR A 130 3.72 11.85 19.03
N ILE A 131 4.21 10.95 18.16
CA ILE A 131 5.00 11.34 16.98
C ILE A 131 4.18 12.26 16.06
N TRP A 132 2.91 11.93 15.83
CA TRP A 132 2.07 12.69 14.91
C TRP A 132 1.71 14.10 15.44
N TYR A 133 1.52 14.25 16.76
CA TYR A 133 1.16 15.55 17.35
C TYR A 133 2.36 16.43 17.68
N GLU A 134 3.47 15.83 18.15
CA GLU A 134 4.57 16.57 18.75
C GLU A 134 5.83 16.61 17.87
N ALA A 135 6.04 15.62 17.00
CA ALA A 135 7.25 15.58 16.19
C ALA A 135 7.11 16.45 14.94
N PRO A 136 8.21 17.11 14.50
CA PRO A 136 8.25 17.80 13.23
C PRO A 136 7.99 16.82 12.06
N GLU A 137 7.48 17.31 10.93
CA GLU A 137 7.06 16.48 9.80
C GLU A 137 8.16 15.53 9.29
N GLU A 138 9.42 15.97 9.37
CA GLU A 138 10.60 15.19 8.95
C GLU A 138 10.84 13.96 9.83
N GLU A 139 10.45 14.02 11.10
CA GLU A 139 10.59 12.96 12.10
C GLU A 139 9.35 12.06 12.19
N GLN A 140 8.26 12.41 11.53
CA GLN A 140 7.04 11.60 11.48
C GLN A 140 7.24 10.37 10.58
N ASN A 141 7.94 9.37 11.09
CA ASN A 141 8.28 8.14 10.37
C ASN A 141 8.49 6.94 11.30
N PHE A 142 8.61 5.75 10.73
CA PHE A 142 8.87 4.53 11.51
C PHE A 142 10.26 4.48 12.16
N SER A 143 11.25 5.19 11.65
CA SER A 143 12.56 5.24 12.30
C SER A 143 12.46 5.91 13.66
N MET A 144 11.67 7.00 13.78
CA MET A 144 11.40 7.65 15.05
C MET A 144 10.61 6.74 16.00
N LEU A 145 9.60 6.02 15.48
CA LEU A 145 8.86 5.04 16.29
C LEU A 145 9.79 3.97 16.89
N ILE A 146 10.69 3.43 16.08
CA ILE A 146 11.68 2.45 16.53
C ILE A 146 12.63 3.08 17.57
N CYS A 147 13.10 4.30 17.33
CA CYS A 147 13.95 5.01 18.29
C CYS A 147 13.26 5.15 19.66
N LEU A 148 12.00 5.57 19.68
CA LEU A 148 11.23 5.70 20.93
C LEU A 148 11.00 4.36 21.64
N LEU A 149 10.80 3.28 20.88
CA LEU A 149 10.67 1.92 21.42
C LEU A 149 11.95 1.47 22.15
N TYR A 150 13.12 1.76 21.57
CA TYR A 150 14.40 1.38 22.17
C TYR A 150 14.87 2.30 23.30
N THR A 151 14.48 3.57 23.27
CA THR A 151 14.86 4.55 24.31
C THR A 151 13.88 4.60 25.46
N SER A 152 12.69 4.02 25.31
CA SER A 152 11.70 3.92 26.39
C SER A 152 12.26 3.06 27.53
N PRO A 153 12.24 3.53 28.79
CA PRO A 153 12.73 2.75 29.93
C PRO A 153 11.91 1.46 30.02
N SER A 154 12.60 0.31 29.95
CA SER A 154 11.99 -0.98 30.22
C SER A 154 11.40 -0.96 31.64
N PRO A 155 10.15 -1.34 31.86
CA PRO A 155 9.64 -1.52 33.22
C PRO A 155 10.49 -2.60 33.90
N ARG A 156 11.18 -2.21 34.95
CA ARG A 156 11.90 -3.12 35.85
C ARG A 156 10.92 -3.86 36.74
#